data_6133bb11b1e70e34e731a9c28292648a
#
_entry.id   6133bb11b1e70e34e731a9c28292648a
#
_cell.length_a   1.000
_cell.length_b   1.000
_cell.length_c   1.000
_cell.angle_alpha   90.00
_cell.angle_beta   90.00
_cell.angle_gamma   90.00
#
_symmetry.space_group_name_H-M   'P 1'
#
loop_
_entity.id
_entity.type
_entity.pdbx_description
1 polymer ?
#
loop_
_entity_poly.entity_id
_entity_poly.type
_entity_poly.pdbx_seq_one_letter_code
_entity_poly.pdbx_strand_id
1 'polypeptide(L)'
;AKVEGYPLFIPGALPGEEVEVKVGKTLKNYGFAHLLNVTKPSLDRIEPPCHVFWECGGCQLQHLSYEAQLIQKQKQVRDVIDRIAKLPDVPVHPVKGMEDPWRYRNKSQIPFSERDGKVVSGFYKSRTHHIVDTDVCIIQSEEADELMSTLKHEMHALGLEAYNEKTHRGMLRHLIVRKGKATGEIMVVLVTLKKKFPQKDAVVQLIKRVVPEVTSIMQNVNGEKTNVIFGNE
;
A
#
# COMPACT_ATOMS: atom_id res chain seq x y z
N ALA A 1 14.47 7.52 17.95
CA ALA A 1 15.67 7.71 18.78
C ALA A 1 15.50 8.92 19.71
N LYS A 2 16.39 9.06 20.69
CA LYS A 2 16.52 10.27 21.51
C LYS A 2 18.00 10.66 21.55
N VAL A 3 18.28 11.94 21.32
CA VAL A 3 19.62 12.53 21.45
C VAL A 3 19.52 13.57 22.56
N GLU A 4 20.24 13.38 23.68
CA GLU A 4 20.18 14.25 24.86
C GLU A 4 18.74 14.56 25.33
N GLY A 5 17.86 13.55 25.25
CA GLY A 5 16.45 13.68 25.60
C GLY A 5 15.54 14.21 24.47
N TYR A 6 16.09 14.75 23.39
CA TYR A 6 15.33 15.25 22.26
C TYR A 6 14.93 14.12 21.29
N PRO A 7 13.61 13.89 21.05
CA PRO A 7 13.14 12.81 20.18
C PRO A 7 13.42 13.10 18.70
N LEU A 8 13.98 12.12 17.99
CA LEU A 8 14.11 12.11 16.53
C LEU A 8 13.34 10.95 15.93
N PHE A 9 12.49 11.25 14.95
CA PHE A 9 11.80 10.28 14.12
C PHE A 9 12.65 9.97 12.89
N ILE A 10 13.06 8.70 12.76
CA ILE A 10 13.99 8.24 11.73
C ILE A 10 13.31 7.08 10.99
N PRO A 11 12.64 7.32 9.84
CA PRO A 11 12.07 6.25 9.03
C PRO A 11 13.17 5.26 8.61
N GLY A 12 12.87 3.96 8.69
CA GLY A 12 13.77 2.89 8.29
C GLY A 12 14.76 2.43 9.36
N ALA A 13 14.92 3.15 10.48
CA ALA A 13 15.70 2.69 11.62
C ALA A 13 14.85 1.78 12.54
N LEU A 14 15.48 0.75 13.10
CA LEU A 14 14.87 -0.20 14.02
C LEU A 14 15.36 -0.02 15.46
N PRO A 15 14.59 -0.48 16.45
CA PRO A 15 15.05 -0.50 17.84
C PRO A 15 16.34 -1.31 18.01
N GLY A 16 17.29 -0.77 18.79
CA GLY A 16 18.57 -1.42 19.07
C GLY A 16 19.67 -1.18 18.04
N GLU A 17 19.39 -0.43 16.96
CA GLU A 17 20.39 -0.10 15.95
C GLU A 17 21.23 1.12 16.31
N GLU A 18 22.46 1.12 15.85
CA GLU A 18 23.30 2.32 15.75
C GLU A 18 23.24 2.81 14.30
N VAL A 19 22.93 4.11 14.13
CA VAL A 19 22.64 4.65 12.80
C VAL A 19 23.28 6.03 12.61
N GLU A 20 23.73 6.29 11.40
CA GLU A 20 24.09 7.62 10.94
C GLU A 20 22.89 8.29 10.29
N VAL A 21 22.61 9.52 10.68
CA VAL A 21 21.44 10.23 10.21
C VAL A 21 21.77 11.67 9.80
N LYS A 22 21.03 12.17 8.83
CA LYS A 22 21.01 13.61 8.51
C LYS A 22 19.77 14.22 9.16
N VAL A 23 19.97 15.08 10.14
CA VAL A 23 18.88 15.83 10.77
C VAL A 23 18.25 16.74 9.71
N GLY A 24 16.93 16.63 9.57
CA GLY A 24 16.13 17.42 8.65
C GLY A 24 15.38 18.52 9.40
N LYS A 25 14.04 18.41 9.46
CA LYS A 25 13.18 19.38 10.14
C LYS A 25 13.23 19.19 11.65
N THR A 26 13.55 20.25 12.39
CA THR A 26 13.47 20.30 13.85
C THR A 26 12.29 21.16 14.29
N LEU A 27 11.60 20.73 15.35
CA LEU A 27 10.50 21.41 16.01
C LEU A 27 10.86 21.58 17.50
N LYS A 28 10.09 22.35 18.27
CA LYS A 28 10.38 22.63 19.68
C LYS A 28 10.62 21.36 20.53
N ASN A 29 9.83 20.30 20.32
CA ASN A 29 9.81 19.12 21.18
C ASN A 29 10.27 17.83 20.50
N TYR A 30 10.49 17.83 19.19
CA TYR A 30 10.94 16.67 18.40
C TYR A 30 11.44 17.08 17.03
N GLY A 31 12.09 16.18 16.32
CA GLY A 31 12.55 16.39 14.95
C GLY A 31 12.45 15.15 14.08
N PHE A 32 12.77 15.35 12.81
CA PHE A 32 12.84 14.29 11.81
C PHE A 32 14.25 14.20 11.26
N ALA A 33 14.71 12.98 11.02
CA ALA A 33 16.00 12.75 10.41
C ALA A 33 15.89 11.71 9.30
N HIS A 34 16.77 11.81 8.32
CA HIS A 34 16.92 10.85 7.25
C HIS A 34 18.01 9.84 7.65
N LEU A 35 17.69 8.55 7.55
CA LEU A 35 18.66 7.48 7.72
C LEU A 35 19.67 7.52 6.57
N LEU A 36 20.96 7.62 6.88
CA LEU A 36 22.04 7.56 5.92
C LEU A 36 22.65 6.17 5.87
N ASN A 37 22.96 5.61 7.05
CA ASN A 37 23.60 4.31 7.18
C ASN A 37 23.19 3.64 8.49
N VAL A 38 23.17 2.31 8.50
CA VAL A 38 23.03 1.48 9.70
C VAL A 38 24.40 0.93 10.01
N THR A 39 25.07 1.49 11.03
CA THR A 39 26.44 1.11 11.40
C THR A 39 26.47 -0.17 12.22
N LYS A 40 25.41 -0.44 12.99
CA LYS A 40 25.22 -1.69 13.73
C LYS A 40 23.77 -2.10 13.61
N PRO A 41 23.46 -3.09 12.77
CA PRO A 41 22.10 -3.54 12.58
C PRO A 41 21.55 -4.31 13.79
N SER A 42 20.23 -4.25 13.95
CA SER A 42 19.52 -5.16 14.84
C SER A 42 19.57 -6.59 14.33
N LEU A 43 19.60 -7.58 15.21
CA LEU A 43 19.48 -9.00 14.85
C LEU A 43 18.13 -9.31 14.19
N ASP A 44 17.13 -8.48 14.43
CA ASP A 44 15.79 -8.59 13.85
C ASP A 44 15.64 -7.92 12.49
N ARG A 45 16.69 -7.24 12.00
CA ARG A 45 16.66 -6.64 10.66
C ARG A 45 16.78 -7.72 9.60
N ILE A 46 15.87 -7.67 8.64
CA ILE A 46 15.87 -8.58 7.48
C ILE A 46 15.82 -7.74 6.19
N GLU A 47 16.20 -8.36 5.08
CA GLU A 47 15.95 -7.78 3.76
C GLU A 47 14.44 -7.83 3.46
N PRO A 48 13.81 -6.71 3.09
CA PRO A 48 12.40 -6.69 2.74
C PRO A 48 12.11 -7.58 1.53
N PRO A 49 11.14 -8.51 1.59
CA PRO A 49 10.83 -9.38 0.46
C PRO A 49 10.15 -8.67 -0.71
N CYS A 50 9.64 -7.45 -0.51
CA CYS A 50 9.04 -6.63 -1.56
C CYS A 50 10.10 -5.75 -2.22
N HIS A 51 10.35 -5.94 -3.52
CA HIS A 51 11.37 -5.23 -4.29
C HIS A 51 11.18 -3.69 -4.36
N VAL A 52 9.94 -3.19 -4.17
CA VAL A 52 9.62 -1.76 -4.13
C VAL A 52 9.41 -1.21 -2.72
N PHE A 53 9.78 -1.97 -1.68
CA PHE A 53 9.50 -1.59 -0.29
C PHE A 53 10.01 -0.20 0.07
N TRP A 54 11.23 0.15 -0.35
CA TRP A 54 11.85 1.42 0.01
C TRP A 54 11.28 2.64 -0.72
N GLU A 55 10.55 2.41 -1.80
CA GLU A 55 9.91 3.47 -2.59
C GLU A 55 8.41 3.57 -2.29
N CYS A 56 7.74 2.43 -2.14
CA CYS A 56 6.30 2.34 -1.95
C CYS A 56 5.88 2.79 -0.54
N GLY A 57 4.83 3.62 -0.47
CA GLY A 57 4.25 4.08 0.80
C GLY A 57 3.30 3.08 1.48
N GLY A 58 3.09 1.89 0.89
CA GLY A 58 2.11 0.92 1.36
C GLY A 58 2.51 0.13 2.60
N CYS A 59 3.81 -0.10 2.80
CA CYS A 59 4.36 -0.89 3.91
C CYS A 59 5.48 -0.12 4.63
N GLN A 60 5.64 -0.35 5.95
CA GLN A 60 6.62 0.35 6.77
C GLN A 60 7.55 -0.58 7.57
N LEU A 61 7.25 -1.88 7.67
CA LEU A 61 7.94 -2.77 8.62
C LEU A 61 8.49 -4.05 8.00
N GLN A 62 8.53 -4.19 6.66
CA GLN A 62 9.02 -5.42 6.04
C GLN A 62 10.53 -5.68 6.27
N HIS A 63 11.27 -4.67 6.70
CA HIS A 63 12.68 -4.79 7.08
C HIS A 63 12.90 -5.23 8.54
N LEU A 64 11.81 -5.53 9.26
CA LEU A 64 11.81 -6.10 10.61
C LEU A 64 11.21 -7.51 10.54
N SER A 65 11.83 -8.51 11.17
CA SER A 65 11.33 -9.88 11.23
C SER A 65 9.90 -9.92 11.76
N TYR A 66 9.10 -10.89 11.31
CA TYR A 66 7.68 -10.93 11.68
C TYR A 66 7.48 -11.13 13.19
N GLU A 67 8.29 -11.97 13.78
CA GLU A 67 8.32 -12.22 15.23
C GLU A 67 8.59 -10.92 16.00
N ALA A 68 9.59 -10.17 15.58
CA ALA A 68 9.91 -8.89 16.18
C ALA A 68 8.81 -7.83 15.97
N GLN A 69 8.09 -7.86 14.83
CA GLN A 69 6.91 -7.02 14.62
C GLN A 69 5.82 -7.30 15.67
N LEU A 70 5.55 -8.57 15.99
CA LEU A 70 4.56 -8.96 17.00
C LEU A 70 4.97 -8.44 18.39
N ILE A 71 6.26 -8.60 18.75
CA ILE A 71 6.81 -8.10 20.02
C ILE A 71 6.68 -6.57 20.10
N GLN A 72 7.04 -5.85 19.03
CA GLN A 72 6.93 -4.38 19.02
C GLN A 72 5.49 -3.89 19.10
N LYS A 73 4.54 -4.57 18.46
CA LYS A 73 3.10 -4.28 18.57
C LYS A 73 2.60 -4.48 20.00
N GLN A 74 2.97 -5.58 20.67
CA GLN A 74 2.63 -5.80 22.07
C GLN A 74 3.20 -4.71 22.96
N LYS A 75 4.48 -4.37 22.75
CA LYS A 75 5.14 -3.30 23.50
C LYS A 75 4.46 -1.94 23.32
N GLN A 76 4.04 -1.60 22.11
CA GLN A 76 3.29 -0.35 21.87
C GLN A 76 1.98 -0.31 22.66
N VAL A 77 1.22 -1.40 22.68
CA VAL A 77 -0.01 -1.50 23.49
C VAL A 77 0.30 -1.35 24.97
N ARG A 78 1.34 -2.05 25.46
CA ARG A 78 1.79 -1.96 26.86
C ARG A 78 2.16 -0.50 27.20
N ASP A 79 2.97 0.16 26.39
CA ASP A 79 3.40 1.54 26.61
C ASP A 79 2.20 2.52 26.66
N VAL A 80 1.17 2.32 25.85
CA VAL A 80 -0.06 3.14 25.86
C VAL A 80 -0.87 2.91 27.15
N ILE A 81 -1.06 1.65 27.54
CA ILE A 81 -1.79 1.29 28.76
C ILE A 81 -1.07 1.86 29.99
N ASP A 82 0.24 1.69 30.08
CA ASP A 82 1.01 2.13 31.25
C ASP A 82 1.12 3.66 31.33
N ARG A 83 1.45 4.30 30.23
CA ARG A 83 1.85 5.73 30.25
C ARG A 83 0.68 6.68 30.01
N ILE A 84 -0.28 6.30 29.15
CA ILE A 84 -1.42 7.15 28.79
C ILE A 84 -2.63 6.82 29.63
N ALA A 85 -3.03 5.55 29.66
CA ALA A 85 -4.18 5.11 30.45
C ALA A 85 -3.89 5.06 31.96
N LYS A 86 -2.61 5.00 32.38
CA LYS A 86 -2.18 4.87 33.79
C LYS A 86 -2.72 3.60 34.47
N LEU A 87 -2.76 2.49 33.73
CA LEU A 87 -3.28 1.20 34.17
C LEU A 87 -2.19 0.11 34.06
N PRO A 88 -1.11 0.17 34.88
CA PRO A 88 0.05 -0.73 34.73
C PRO A 88 -0.30 -2.21 35.03
N ASP A 89 -1.34 -2.47 35.85
CA ASP A 89 -1.72 -3.81 36.25
C ASP A 89 -2.63 -4.55 35.26
N VAL A 90 -3.06 -3.87 34.19
CA VAL A 90 -3.87 -4.52 33.14
C VAL A 90 -2.99 -5.47 32.31
N PRO A 91 -3.32 -6.78 32.20
CA PRO A 91 -2.52 -7.71 31.43
C PRO A 91 -2.58 -7.40 29.94
N VAL A 92 -1.42 -7.41 29.28
CA VAL A 92 -1.31 -7.34 27.81
C VAL A 92 -0.72 -8.66 27.33
N HIS A 93 -1.57 -9.45 26.71
CA HIS A 93 -1.17 -10.77 26.19
C HIS A 93 -0.31 -10.63 24.93
N PRO A 94 0.49 -11.66 24.57
CA PRO A 94 1.19 -11.71 23.29
C PRO A 94 0.24 -11.51 22.11
N VAL A 95 0.73 -10.82 21.09
CA VAL A 95 -0.05 -10.61 19.86
C VAL A 95 -0.23 -11.92 19.13
N LYS A 96 -1.46 -12.27 18.78
CA LYS A 96 -1.73 -13.41 17.90
C LYS A 96 -1.27 -13.06 16.49
N GLY A 97 -0.24 -13.76 16.01
CA GLY A 97 0.27 -13.65 14.67
C GLY A 97 -0.51 -14.50 13.68
N MET A 98 -0.22 -14.30 12.39
CA MET A 98 -0.63 -15.17 11.30
C MET A 98 0.47 -16.21 11.04
N GLU A 99 0.11 -17.42 10.61
CA GLU A 99 1.07 -18.42 10.13
C GLU A 99 1.77 -17.95 8.87
N ASP A 100 1.00 -17.41 7.92
CA ASP A 100 1.51 -16.72 6.72
C ASP A 100 1.07 -15.25 6.76
N PRO A 101 2.00 -14.29 6.99
CA PRO A 101 1.68 -12.87 7.11
C PRO A 101 1.57 -12.15 5.76
N TRP A 102 1.53 -12.89 4.66
CA TRP A 102 1.39 -12.33 3.32
C TRP A 102 -0.02 -12.51 2.76
N ARG A 103 -0.33 -11.87 1.64
CA ARG A 103 -1.63 -11.99 0.96
C ARG A 103 -2.85 -11.76 1.88
N TYR A 104 -2.68 -10.94 2.94
CA TYR A 104 -3.73 -10.76 3.95
C TYR A 104 -4.78 -9.71 3.58
N ARG A 105 -4.50 -8.84 2.61
CA ARG A 105 -5.47 -7.82 2.19
C ARG A 105 -6.63 -8.45 1.42
N ASN A 106 -7.83 -8.18 1.88
CA ASN A 106 -9.06 -8.54 1.19
C ASN A 106 -9.63 -7.42 0.29
N LYS A 107 -8.98 -6.26 0.27
CA LYS A 107 -9.31 -5.12 -0.59
C LYS A 107 -8.06 -4.45 -1.11
N SER A 108 -7.96 -4.33 -2.43
CA SER A 108 -6.94 -3.57 -3.15
C SER A 108 -7.57 -2.40 -3.88
N GLN A 109 -6.90 -1.24 -3.86
CA GLN A 109 -7.31 -0.02 -4.55
C GLN A 109 -6.10 0.46 -5.35
N ILE A 110 -6.10 0.19 -6.62
CA ILE A 110 -4.93 0.25 -7.50
C ILE A 110 -5.12 1.40 -8.48
N PRO A 111 -4.37 2.51 -8.35
CA PRO A 111 -4.40 3.60 -9.32
C PRO A 111 -3.69 3.22 -10.62
N PHE A 112 -4.18 3.79 -11.71
CA PHE A 112 -3.55 3.77 -13.02
C PHE A 112 -3.19 5.18 -13.46
N SER A 113 -2.05 5.33 -14.12
CA SER A 113 -1.62 6.58 -14.73
C SER A 113 -0.76 6.29 -15.95
N GLU A 114 -0.38 7.34 -16.66
CA GLU A 114 0.55 7.24 -17.78
C GLU A 114 1.78 8.11 -17.50
N ARG A 115 2.96 7.57 -17.77
CA ARG A 115 4.24 8.27 -17.65
C ARG A 115 5.11 7.94 -18.86
N ASP A 116 5.54 8.98 -19.57
CA ASP A 116 6.42 8.85 -20.76
C ASP A 116 5.86 7.87 -21.81
N GLY A 117 4.54 7.92 -22.05
CA GLY A 117 3.84 7.05 -23.00
C GLY A 117 3.63 5.61 -22.54
N LYS A 118 3.96 5.29 -21.26
CA LYS A 118 3.75 3.97 -20.67
C LYS A 118 2.72 4.02 -19.56
N VAL A 119 1.81 3.05 -19.55
CA VAL A 119 0.88 2.87 -18.45
C VAL A 119 1.65 2.37 -17.23
N VAL A 120 1.42 3.01 -16.09
CA VAL A 120 1.97 2.64 -14.79
C VAL A 120 0.84 2.34 -13.82
N SER A 121 1.01 1.30 -13.01
CA SER A 121 0.08 0.96 -11.93
C SER A 121 0.83 0.38 -10.73
N GLY A 122 0.24 0.51 -9.56
CA GLY A 122 0.86 0.08 -8.31
C GLY A 122 0.34 0.91 -7.14
N PHE A 123 1.23 1.43 -6.31
CA PHE A 123 0.85 2.20 -5.14
C PHE A 123 1.65 3.50 -5.04
N TYR A 124 1.10 4.48 -4.34
CA TYR A 124 1.76 5.78 -4.22
C TYR A 124 3.02 5.71 -3.35
N LYS A 125 4.06 6.40 -3.80
CA LYS A 125 5.20 6.76 -2.94
C LYS A 125 4.70 7.61 -1.77
N SER A 126 5.24 7.35 -0.59
CA SER A 126 4.79 8.00 0.64
C SER A 126 4.71 9.53 0.50
N ARG A 127 3.56 10.08 0.90
CA ARG A 127 3.25 11.53 0.86
C ARG A 127 3.30 12.18 -0.53
N THR A 128 3.10 11.40 -1.58
CA THR A 128 3.07 11.90 -2.97
C THR A 128 1.94 11.24 -3.75
N HIS A 129 1.64 11.75 -4.94
CA HIS A 129 0.78 11.13 -5.95
C HIS A 129 1.59 10.39 -7.03
N HIS A 130 2.87 10.14 -6.77
CA HIS A 130 3.70 9.40 -7.69
C HIS A 130 3.46 7.89 -7.51
N ILE A 131 2.98 7.23 -8.56
CA ILE A 131 2.79 5.79 -8.55
C ILE A 131 4.15 5.11 -8.69
N VAL A 132 4.49 4.26 -7.73
CA VAL A 132 5.59 3.29 -7.83
C VAL A 132 5.07 2.13 -8.65
N ASP A 133 5.60 2.00 -9.86
CA ASP A 133 5.16 0.97 -10.81
C ASP A 133 5.59 -0.42 -10.35
N THR A 134 4.64 -1.35 -10.32
CA THR A 134 4.89 -2.75 -9.94
C THR A 134 3.83 -3.65 -10.55
N ASP A 135 4.17 -4.91 -10.79
CA ASP A 135 3.23 -5.94 -11.22
C ASP A 135 2.78 -6.84 -10.07
N VAL A 136 3.46 -6.77 -8.93
CA VAL A 136 3.20 -7.64 -7.77
C VAL A 136 3.20 -6.84 -6.48
N CYS A 137 2.21 -7.12 -5.64
CA CYS A 137 2.17 -6.63 -4.26
C CYS A 137 1.91 -7.81 -3.31
N ILE A 138 2.93 -8.26 -2.60
CA ILE A 138 2.91 -9.47 -1.76
C ILE A 138 1.92 -9.46 -0.60
N ILE A 139 1.23 -8.34 -0.33
CA ILE A 139 0.22 -8.25 0.72
C ILE A 139 -1.22 -8.23 0.18
N GLN A 140 -1.44 -8.05 -1.13
CA GLN A 140 -2.77 -8.18 -1.76
C GLN A 140 -2.99 -9.58 -2.33
N SER A 141 -4.22 -9.91 -2.74
CA SER A 141 -4.50 -11.22 -3.34
C SER A 141 -3.81 -11.37 -4.70
N GLU A 142 -3.54 -12.61 -5.11
CA GLU A 142 -2.89 -12.93 -6.39
C GLU A 142 -3.73 -12.47 -7.58
N GLU A 143 -5.04 -12.63 -7.50
CA GLU A 143 -5.98 -12.17 -8.53
C GLU A 143 -5.92 -10.64 -8.72
N ALA A 144 -5.65 -9.90 -7.65
CA ALA A 144 -5.47 -8.45 -7.76
C ALA A 144 -4.16 -8.08 -8.45
N ASP A 145 -3.08 -8.86 -8.24
CA ASP A 145 -1.81 -8.70 -8.96
C ASP A 145 -1.98 -9.03 -10.45
N GLU A 146 -2.60 -10.15 -10.77
CA GLU A 146 -2.83 -10.60 -12.15
C GLU A 146 -3.69 -9.59 -12.93
N LEU A 147 -4.79 -9.11 -12.33
CA LEU A 147 -5.63 -8.10 -12.95
C LEU A 147 -4.90 -6.77 -13.15
N MET A 148 -4.13 -6.33 -12.14
CA MET A 148 -3.35 -5.09 -12.23
C MET A 148 -2.33 -5.17 -13.36
N SER A 149 -1.54 -6.24 -13.39
CA SER A 149 -0.49 -6.45 -14.40
C SER A 149 -1.09 -6.60 -15.79
N THR A 150 -2.10 -7.45 -15.96
CA THR A 150 -2.72 -7.67 -17.28
C THR A 150 -3.38 -6.41 -17.82
N LEU A 151 -4.18 -5.71 -17.01
CA LEU A 151 -4.78 -4.43 -17.43
C LEU A 151 -3.71 -3.42 -17.83
N LYS A 152 -2.65 -3.27 -17.04
CA LYS A 152 -1.54 -2.38 -17.36
C LYS A 152 -0.93 -2.66 -18.73
N HIS A 153 -0.66 -3.92 -19.03
CA HIS A 153 0.00 -4.32 -20.28
C HIS A 153 -0.93 -4.29 -21.51
N GLU A 154 -2.21 -4.63 -21.33
CA GLU A 154 -3.18 -4.70 -22.44
C GLU A 154 -3.95 -3.39 -22.68
N MET A 155 -3.77 -2.36 -21.85
CA MET A 155 -4.55 -1.12 -21.88
C MET A 155 -4.53 -0.42 -23.24
N HIS A 156 -3.34 -0.29 -23.85
CA HIS A 156 -3.20 0.33 -25.18
C HIS A 156 -3.88 -0.49 -26.28
N ALA A 157 -3.76 -1.82 -26.22
CA ALA A 157 -4.41 -2.71 -27.20
C ALA A 157 -5.96 -2.66 -27.09
N LEU A 158 -6.47 -2.40 -25.89
CA LEU A 158 -7.90 -2.19 -25.62
C LEU A 158 -8.40 -0.78 -26.01
N GLY A 159 -7.51 0.13 -26.42
CA GLY A 159 -7.84 1.53 -26.63
C GLY A 159 -8.33 2.22 -25.33
N LEU A 160 -7.87 1.75 -24.18
CA LEU A 160 -8.20 2.28 -22.88
C LEU A 160 -7.08 3.17 -22.36
N GLU A 161 -7.41 4.40 -22.00
CA GLU A 161 -6.45 5.38 -21.47
C GLU A 161 -6.49 5.41 -19.95
N ALA A 162 -5.31 5.46 -19.32
CA ALA A 162 -5.19 5.71 -17.89
C ALA A 162 -5.53 7.18 -17.58
N TYR A 163 -6.14 7.40 -16.41
CA TYR A 163 -6.48 8.75 -15.96
C TYR A 163 -5.22 9.55 -15.61
N ASN A 164 -5.17 10.77 -16.11
CA ASN A 164 -4.12 11.73 -15.81
C ASN A 164 -4.66 12.85 -14.92
N GLU A 165 -4.19 12.92 -13.68
CA GLU A 165 -4.65 13.89 -12.68
C GLU A 165 -4.37 15.35 -13.09
N LYS A 166 -3.30 15.62 -13.84
CA LYS A 166 -2.91 16.98 -14.23
C LYS A 166 -3.79 17.52 -15.35
N THR A 167 -4.07 16.69 -16.36
CA THR A 167 -4.87 17.08 -17.53
C THR A 167 -6.34 16.79 -17.37
N HIS A 168 -6.71 15.99 -16.37
CA HIS A 168 -8.07 15.51 -16.13
C HIS A 168 -8.65 14.78 -17.35
N ARG A 169 -7.84 13.94 -17.98
CA ARG A 169 -8.17 13.13 -19.16
C ARG A 169 -7.86 11.67 -18.92
N GLY A 170 -8.32 10.82 -19.82
CA GLY A 170 -8.26 9.36 -19.71
C GLY A 170 -9.56 8.77 -19.16
N MET A 171 -9.65 7.46 -19.07
CA MET A 171 -10.87 6.75 -18.67
C MET A 171 -10.71 6.05 -17.33
N LEU A 172 -9.72 5.17 -17.19
CA LEU A 172 -9.54 4.33 -16.01
C LEU A 172 -8.73 5.05 -14.93
N ARG A 173 -9.35 5.28 -13.78
CA ARG A 173 -8.71 5.89 -12.61
C ARG A 173 -8.14 4.84 -11.67
N HIS A 174 -8.99 3.86 -11.26
CA HIS A 174 -8.59 2.83 -10.31
C HIS A 174 -9.22 1.49 -10.69
N LEU A 175 -8.51 0.43 -10.37
CA LEU A 175 -9.00 -0.92 -10.25
C LEU A 175 -9.18 -1.24 -8.76
N ILE A 176 -10.36 -1.68 -8.36
CA ILE A 176 -10.61 -2.14 -6.99
C ILE A 176 -10.93 -3.62 -7.05
N VAL A 177 -10.21 -4.39 -6.27
CA VAL A 177 -10.46 -5.84 -6.13
C VAL A 177 -10.79 -6.12 -4.67
N ARG A 178 -11.88 -6.82 -4.43
CA ARG A 178 -12.24 -7.34 -3.10
C ARG A 178 -12.40 -8.85 -3.19
N LYS A 179 -11.76 -9.54 -2.25
CA LYS A 179 -11.85 -11.00 -2.12
C LYS A 179 -12.33 -11.37 -0.72
N GLY A 180 -13.42 -12.10 -0.63
CA GLY A 180 -13.88 -12.70 0.60
C GLY A 180 -13.07 -13.96 0.91
N LYS A 181 -12.19 -13.94 1.93
CA LYS A 181 -11.36 -15.11 2.25
C LYS A 181 -12.17 -16.36 2.60
N ALA A 182 -13.31 -16.19 3.28
CA ALA A 182 -14.14 -17.32 3.70
C ALA A 182 -15.04 -17.85 2.58
N THR A 183 -15.52 -16.97 1.68
CA THR A 183 -16.48 -17.33 0.62
C THR A 183 -15.82 -17.59 -0.73
N GLY A 184 -14.59 -17.08 -0.93
CA GLY A 184 -13.92 -17.10 -2.23
C GLY A 184 -14.46 -16.07 -3.23
N GLU A 185 -15.53 -15.34 -2.91
CA GLU A 185 -16.15 -14.36 -3.81
C GLU A 185 -15.20 -13.22 -4.15
N ILE A 186 -15.14 -12.87 -5.42
CA ILE A 186 -14.29 -11.78 -5.93
C ILE A 186 -15.16 -10.73 -6.60
N MET A 187 -15.08 -9.51 -6.10
CA MET A 187 -15.69 -8.34 -6.69
C MET A 187 -14.62 -7.43 -7.30
N VAL A 188 -14.82 -7.03 -8.54
CA VAL A 188 -13.99 -6.07 -9.26
C VAL A 188 -14.78 -4.80 -9.52
N VAL A 189 -14.23 -3.62 -9.17
CA VAL A 189 -14.81 -2.33 -9.50
C VAL A 189 -13.82 -1.52 -10.34
N LEU A 190 -14.28 -1.08 -11.51
CA LEU A 190 -13.54 -0.16 -12.37
C LEU A 190 -14.01 1.27 -12.07
N VAL A 191 -13.11 2.09 -11.51
CA VAL A 191 -13.40 3.50 -11.29
C VAL A 191 -13.03 4.27 -12.53
N THR A 192 -14.02 4.85 -13.21
CA THR A 192 -13.88 5.53 -14.49
C THR A 192 -14.16 7.03 -14.36
N LEU A 193 -13.53 7.83 -15.24
CA LEU A 193 -13.79 9.27 -15.29
C LEU A 193 -15.22 9.59 -15.79
N LYS A 194 -15.75 8.75 -16.71
CA LYS A 194 -17.04 9.01 -17.39
C LYS A 194 -17.91 7.76 -17.36
N LYS A 195 -19.22 7.96 -17.39
CA LYS A 195 -20.23 6.90 -17.45
C LYS A 195 -20.16 6.11 -18.77
N LYS A 196 -20.01 6.81 -19.89
CA LYS A 196 -19.86 6.17 -21.21
C LYS A 196 -18.47 5.53 -21.29
N PHE A 197 -18.43 4.20 -21.29
CA PHE A 197 -17.22 3.38 -21.29
C PHE A 197 -17.23 2.48 -22.53
N PRO A 198 -16.73 2.93 -23.69
CA PRO A 198 -16.80 2.16 -24.94
C PRO A 198 -16.11 0.81 -24.88
N GLN A 199 -15.02 0.71 -24.11
CA GLN A 199 -14.21 -0.52 -23.95
C GLN A 199 -14.79 -1.50 -22.92
N LYS A 200 -15.95 -1.21 -22.35
CA LYS A 200 -16.55 -1.98 -21.25
C LYS A 200 -16.55 -3.48 -21.49
N ASP A 201 -17.06 -3.91 -22.64
CA ASP A 201 -17.23 -5.34 -22.93
C ASP A 201 -15.88 -6.05 -23.08
N ALA A 202 -14.91 -5.42 -23.74
CA ALA A 202 -13.55 -5.95 -23.86
C ALA A 202 -12.85 -6.08 -22.50
N VAL A 203 -12.99 -5.07 -21.62
CA VAL A 203 -12.44 -5.11 -20.26
C VAL A 203 -13.13 -6.17 -19.40
N VAL A 204 -14.45 -6.33 -19.51
CA VAL A 204 -15.19 -7.41 -18.82
C VAL A 204 -14.71 -8.78 -19.26
N GLN A 205 -14.50 -9.00 -20.57
CA GLN A 205 -13.96 -10.27 -21.08
C GLN A 205 -12.52 -10.52 -20.59
N LEU A 206 -11.68 -9.48 -20.56
CA LEU A 206 -10.34 -9.58 -19.98
C LEU A 206 -10.40 -10.00 -18.52
N ILE A 207 -11.23 -9.35 -17.70
CA ILE A 207 -11.35 -9.67 -16.27
C ILE A 207 -11.78 -11.13 -16.09
N LYS A 208 -12.79 -11.60 -16.84
CA LYS A 208 -13.27 -12.98 -16.80
C LYS A 208 -12.24 -14.01 -17.29
N ARG A 209 -11.38 -13.61 -18.22
CA ARG A 209 -10.28 -14.46 -18.69
C ARG A 209 -9.19 -14.62 -17.63
N VAL A 210 -8.84 -13.52 -16.94
CA VAL A 210 -7.77 -13.48 -15.93
C VAL A 210 -8.23 -14.08 -14.61
N VAL A 211 -9.47 -13.77 -14.20
CA VAL A 211 -10.08 -14.25 -12.96
C VAL A 211 -11.43 -14.89 -13.29
N PRO A 212 -11.44 -16.17 -13.73
CA PRO A 212 -12.67 -16.87 -14.10
C PRO A 212 -13.72 -16.95 -12.99
N GLU A 213 -13.27 -16.97 -11.72
CA GLU A 213 -14.10 -17.02 -10.52
C GLU A 213 -14.66 -15.66 -10.08
N VAL A 214 -14.46 -14.60 -10.86
CA VAL A 214 -15.02 -13.28 -10.54
C VAL A 214 -16.54 -13.35 -10.39
N THR A 215 -17.03 -12.94 -9.21
CA THR A 215 -18.46 -13.03 -8.86
C THR A 215 -19.22 -11.78 -9.30
N SER A 216 -18.55 -10.61 -9.27
CA SER A 216 -19.20 -9.34 -9.58
C SER A 216 -18.21 -8.37 -10.24
N ILE A 217 -18.65 -7.71 -11.32
CA ILE A 217 -17.89 -6.64 -11.99
C ILE A 217 -18.78 -5.41 -12.05
N MET A 218 -18.28 -4.30 -11.51
CA MET A 218 -19.01 -3.05 -11.39
C MET A 218 -18.23 -1.90 -12.01
N GLN A 219 -18.93 -0.89 -12.46
CA GLN A 219 -18.36 0.42 -12.80
C GLN A 219 -18.79 1.43 -11.75
N ASN A 220 -17.85 2.21 -11.24
CA ASN A 220 -18.11 3.41 -10.46
C ASN A 220 -17.63 4.63 -11.24
N VAL A 221 -18.45 5.66 -11.33
CA VAL A 221 -18.11 6.86 -12.08
C VAL A 221 -17.67 7.96 -11.13
N ASN A 222 -16.41 8.38 -11.27
CA ASN A 222 -15.86 9.51 -10.54
C ASN A 222 -15.31 10.56 -11.51
N GLY A 223 -16.17 11.54 -11.86
CA GLY A 223 -15.83 12.67 -12.73
C GLY A 223 -15.13 13.83 -12.03
N GLU A 224 -14.96 13.78 -10.72
CA GLU A 224 -14.49 14.90 -9.91
C GLU A 224 -12.95 14.98 -9.86
N LYS A 225 -12.43 16.21 -9.73
CA LYS A 225 -11.01 16.46 -9.45
C LYS A 225 -10.76 16.36 -7.94
N THR A 226 -10.73 15.14 -7.43
CA THR A 226 -10.63 14.87 -6.01
C THR A 226 -9.73 13.67 -5.75
N ASN A 227 -9.17 13.58 -4.53
CA ASN A 227 -8.44 12.44 -4.02
C ASN A 227 -9.38 11.31 -3.53
N VAL A 228 -10.69 11.54 -3.50
CA VAL A 228 -11.66 10.49 -3.20
C VAL A 228 -11.72 9.53 -4.37
N ILE A 229 -11.61 8.23 -4.08
CA ILE A 229 -11.54 7.19 -5.11
C ILE A 229 -12.89 6.98 -5.77
N PHE A 230 -13.95 6.80 -4.95
CA PHE A 230 -15.29 6.55 -5.46
C PHE A 230 -16.04 7.84 -5.77
N GLY A 231 -16.75 7.83 -6.88
CA GLY A 231 -17.79 8.82 -7.18
C GLY A 231 -19.16 8.40 -6.63
N ASN A 232 -20.16 9.21 -6.94
CA ASN A 232 -21.52 9.02 -6.42
C ASN A 232 -22.41 8.09 -7.30
N GLU A 233 -21.93 7.65 -8.46
CA GLU A 233 -22.64 6.73 -9.36
C GLU A 233 -21.94 5.36 -9.46
#